data_ac954a31aa9c8323ed943dd9418dc075
#
_entry.id   ac954a31aa9c8323ed943dd9418dc075
#
_cell.length_a   1.000
_cell.length_b   1.000
_cell.length_c   1.000
_cell.angle_alpha   90.00
_cell.angle_beta   90.00
_cell.angle_gamma   90.00
#
_symmetry.space_group_name_H-M   'P 1'
#
loop_
_entity.id
_entity.type
_entity.pdbx_description
1 polymer ?
#
loop_
_entity_poly.entity_id
_entity_poly.type
_entity_poly.pdbx_seq_one_letter_code
_entity_poly.pdbx_strand_id
1 'polypeptide(L)'
;MKKTSITAALLTLCLLFAACGQAAKTTSSEQQKETTTAPQSSETQAKTEVATANSNNSEKAAGYPEFDFIKKTVTLNSGHEMPILGLGMFSLSDSEAENSTYWALKAGFRLIDTAKIYGNEAAVGRGLQRAINEGIVKREDVFITTKMWTSDFSNGDEAINASLEKLGLDYIDLMILHHSQPSNDVDAYKAMERAVESGKLKSIGLSNYYEPDDFDRVVNATTIKPALLQNETHPYHQSGEMKQHIAQYGTVLESWFPLGGRGNTQTLFNDSTISAIAKAHGKSSAQVIIRWHLQAGNICIPGSSNEQHIIEDYNVWDFELTDDEMAKMTALEKDERFANY
;
A
#
# COMPACT_ATOMS: atom_id res chain seq x y z
N MET A 1 28.44 40.83 -35.41
CA MET A 1 29.81 40.48 -35.85
C MET A 1 30.29 39.27 -35.07
N LYS A 2 30.77 38.31 -35.83
CA LYS A 2 31.55 37.09 -35.56
C LYS A 2 30.79 35.87 -34.95
N LYS A 3 30.45 35.02 -35.90
CA LYS A 3 30.26 33.56 -35.83
C LYS A 3 31.60 32.87 -35.51
N THR A 4 31.58 31.81 -34.76
CA THR A 4 32.54 30.72 -34.97
C THR A 4 31.88 29.39 -34.62
N SER A 5 31.68 28.62 -35.67
CA SER A 5 31.39 27.15 -35.63
C SER A 5 32.72 26.42 -35.42
N ILE A 6 32.70 25.28 -34.74
CA ILE A 6 33.72 24.24 -34.92
C ILE A 6 32.99 22.88 -34.92
N THR A 7 33.34 22.12 -35.94
CA THR A 7 32.82 20.89 -36.50
C THR A 7 33.50 19.68 -35.88
N ALA A 8 32.72 18.61 -35.74
CA ALA A 8 32.97 17.16 -35.87
C ALA A 8 34.36 16.54 -35.71
N ALA A 9 34.41 15.41 -35.05
CA ALA A 9 35.20 14.24 -35.49
C ALA A 9 34.58 12.92 -34.91
N LEU A 10 34.09 12.10 -35.84
CA LEU A 10 33.86 10.65 -35.69
C LEU A 10 35.20 9.94 -35.49
N LEU A 11 35.27 8.92 -34.69
CA LEU A 11 36.16 7.79 -34.89
C LEU A 11 35.49 6.46 -34.48
N THR A 12 35.18 5.68 -35.49
CA THR A 12 34.80 4.28 -35.50
C THR A 12 36.04 3.41 -35.32
N LEU A 13 36.01 2.39 -34.46
CA LEU A 13 36.93 1.27 -34.52
C LEU A 13 36.23 -0.03 -34.19
N CYS A 14 35.97 -0.79 -35.25
CA CYS A 14 35.67 -2.22 -35.22
C CYS A 14 36.97 -3.03 -35.11
N LEU A 15 37.00 -4.05 -34.26
CA LEU A 15 37.89 -5.23 -34.50
C LEU A 15 37.21 -6.49 -33.98
N LEU A 16 36.93 -7.35 -34.96
CA LEU A 16 36.58 -8.77 -34.82
C LEU A 16 37.84 -9.56 -34.40
N PHE A 17 37.62 -10.60 -33.59
CA PHE A 17 38.39 -11.84 -33.75
C PHE A 17 37.50 -13.06 -33.44
N ALA A 18 37.58 -14.01 -34.34
CA ALA A 18 36.79 -15.22 -34.43
C ALA A 18 37.55 -16.45 -33.87
N ALA A 19 36.77 -17.40 -33.38
CA ALA A 19 36.78 -18.86 -33.58
C ALA A 19 38.04 -19.70 -33.29
N CYS A 20 37.81 -20.79 -32.59
CA CYS A 20 38.11 -22.21 -32.80
C CYS A 20 37.90 -22.90 -31.44
N GLY A 21 37.11 -23.93 -31.26
CA GLY A 21 36.80 -25.13 -32.05
C GLY A 21 37.61 -26.33 -31.55
N GLN A 22 37.00 -27.27 -30.83
CA GLN A 22 37.07 -28.67 -31.17
C GLN A 22 36.47 -29.60 -30.08
N ALA A 23 35.79 -30.62 -30.59
CA ALA A 23 35.07 -31.70 -29.91
C ALA A 23 35.95 -32.96 -29.80
N ALA A 24 35.64 -33.84 -28.84
CA ALA A 24 35.82 -35.29 -28.86
C ALA A 24 34.97 -35.90 -27.74
N LYS A 25 33.94 -36.62 -28.02
CA LYS A 25 33.70 -38.03 -28.39
C LYS A 25 33.94 -39.03 -27.27
N THR A 26 32.80 -39.57 -26.81
CA THR A 26 32.34 -40.95 -26.61
C THR A 26 33.18 -41.92 -25.78
N THR A 27 32.52 -42.60 -24.84
CA THR A 27 32.25 -44.05 -24.96
C THR A 27 31.24 -44.54 -23.91
N SER A 28 30.38 -45.45 -24.37
CA SER A 28 29.34 -46.24 -23.74
C SER A 28 29.86 -47.46 -22.99
N SER A 29 29.08 -48.00 -22.06
CA SER A 29 28.72 -49.43 -21.88
C SER A 29 27.95 -49.59 -20.58
N GLU A 30 26.77 -50.05 -20.67
CA GLU A 30 26.15 -51.37 -20.62
C GLU A 30 25.67 -51.77 -19.23
N GLN A 31 24.41 -51.95 -19.20
CA GLN A 31 23.48 -52.88 -18.54
C GLN A 31 24.03 -53.82 -17.44
N GLN A 32 23.26 -53.87 -16.35
CA GLN A 32 22.73 -55.17 -15.88
C GLN A 32 21.43 -55.02 -15.09
N LYS A 33 20.50 -55.87 -15.46
CA LYS A 33 19.17 -56.10 -14.95
C LYS A 33 19.26 -57.14 -13.84
N GLU A 34 18.58 -56.92 -12.71
CA GLU A 34 18.08 -58.08 -11.95
C GLU A 34 16.76 -57.73 -11.25
N THR A 35 15.80 -58.58 -11.50
CA THR A 35 14.44 -58.68 -10.99
C THR A 35 14.46 -59.44 -9.65
N THR A 36 13.66 -59.02 -8.66
CA THR A 36 12.86 -60.00 -7.89
C THR A 36 11.88 -59.31 -6.93
N THR A 37 10.60 -59.65 -7.15
CA THR A 37 9.47 -59.93 -6.23
C THR A 37 9.08 -58.96 -5.09
N ALA A 38 7.85 -58.52 -5.21
CA ALA A 38 7.02 -58.00 -4.15
C ALA A 38 6.57 -59.10 -3.13
N PRO A 39 6.12 -58.70 -1.94
CA PRO A 39 4.75 -59.07 -1.58
C PRO A 39 3.90 -57.87 -1.09
N GLN A 40 2.64 -57.98 -1.44
CA GLN A 40 1.52 -57.16 -0.94
C GLN A 40 1.31 -57.38 0.55
N SER A 41 0.97 -56.29 1.29
CA SER A 41 -0.07 -56.35 2.33
C SER A 41 -0.52 -54.97 2.78
N SER A 42 -1.82 -54.78 2.73
CA SER A 42 -2.74 -53.99 3.59
C SER A 42 -2.68 -52.49 3.58
N GLU A 43 -3.70 -51.93 2.98
CA GLU A 43 -4.29 -50.60 3.17
C GLU A 43 -4.52 -50.31 4.65
N THR A 44 -4.01 -49.14 5.06
CA THR A 44 -4.63 -48.42 6.17
C THR A 44 -4.66 -46.95 5.73
N GLN A 45 -5.86 -46.49 5.38
CA GLN A 45 -6.15 -45.08 5.12
C GLN A 45 -5.96 -44.29 6.41
N ALA A 46 -4.89 -43.54 6.51
CA ALA A 46 -4.76 -42.45 7.45
C ALA A 46 -5.23 -41.18 6.74
N LYS A 47 -6.42 -40.71 7.07
CA LYS A 47 -6.88 -39.34 6.80
C LYS A 47 -5.93 -38.39 7.49
N THR A 48 -5.09 -37.72 6.71
CA THR A 48 -4.33 -36.57 7.21
C THR A 48 -5.28 -35.38 7.17
N GLU A 49 -5.87 -35.04 8.33
CA GLU A 49 -6.42 -33.73 8.57
C GLU A 49 -5.27 -32.71 8.48
N VAL A 50 -5.31 -31.90 7.45
CA VAL A 50 -4.48 -30.69 7.39
C VAL A 50 -5.08 -29.72 8.39
N ALA A 51 -4.53 -29.72 9.60
CA ALA A 51 -4.78 -28.67 10.57
C ALA A 51 -4.09 -27.39 10.06
N THR A 52 -4.86 -26.47 9.51
CA THR A 52 -4.45 -25.08 9.31
C THR A 52 -4.30 -24.44 10.69
N ALA A 53 -3.10 -24.54 11.26
CA ALA A 53 -2.72 -23.76 12.42
C ALA A 53 -2.27 -22.38 11.94
N ASN A 54 -3.21 -21.45 11.78
CA ASN A 54 -2.92 -20.03 11.76
C ASN A 54 -2.70 -19.60 13.22
N SER A 55 -1.45 -19.55 13.67
CA SER A 55 -1.07 -18.94 14.94
C SER A 55 -0.16 -17.73 14.67
N ASN A 56 -0.70 -16.69 14.06
CA ASN A 56 -0.05 -15.37 14.07
C ASN A 56 -0.36 -14.72 15.44
N ASN A 57 0.50 -14.93 16.40
CA ASN A 57 0.37 -14.37 17.76
C ASN A 57 1.24 -13.12 17.91
N SER A 58 1.05 -12.08 17.06
CA SER A 58 1.13 -10.71 17.53
C SER A 58 -0.19 -10.44 18.24
N GLU A 59 -0.21 -9.96 19.48
CA GLU A 59 -1.46 -9.67 20.20
C GLU A 59 -2.30 -8.70 19.37
N LYS A 60 -3.22 -9.26 18.59
CA LYS A 60 -4.14 -8.51 17.77
C LYS A 60 -5.10 -7.80 18.70
N ALA A 61 -5.19 -6.48 18.61
CA ALA A 61 -6.12 -5.72 19.42
C ALA A 61 -7.53 -6.30 19.26
N ALA A 62 -8.17 -6.64 20.38
CA ALA A 62 -9.50 -7.26 20.37
C ALA A 62 -10.49 -6.32 19.65
N GLY A 63 -11.16 -6.83 18.62
CA GLY A 63 -12.11 -6.06 17.80
C GLY A 63 -11.49 -5.38 16.56
N TYR A 64 -10.17 -5.47 16.36
CA TYR A 64 -9.54 -4.91 15.16
C TYR A 64 -9.91 -5.71 13.90
N PRO A 65 -10.29 -5.06 12.78
CA PRO A 65 -10.70 -5.74 11.56
C PRO A 65 -9.64 -6.69 10.99
N GLU A 66 -10.10 -7.83 10.47
CA GLU A 66 -9.21 -8.83 9.87
C GLU A 66 -9.00 -8.55 8.39
N PHE A 67 -7.73 -8.72 7.93
CA PHE A 67 -7.37 -8.61 6.53
C PHE A 67 -7.57 -9.95 5.81
N ASP A 68 -8.31 -9.91 4.71
CA ASP A 68 -8.44 -11.04 3.79
C ASP A 68 -7.30 -10.98 2.75
N PHE A 69 -6.25 -11.77 2.95
CA PHE A 69 -5.10 -11.84 2.05
C PHE A 69 -5.41 -12.50 0.70
N ILE A 70 -6.50 -13.25 0.59
CA ILE A 70 -6.94 -13.87 -0.67
C ILE A 70 -7.60 -12.79 -1.54
N LYS A 71 -8.53 -12.05 -0.96
CA LYS A 71 -9.19 -10.93 -1.63
C LYS A 71 -8.31 -9.67 -1.67
N LYS A 72 -7.31 -9.58 -0.79
CA LYS A 72 -6.45 -8.41 -0.57
C LYS A 72 -7.25 -7.20 -0.08
N THR A 73 -8.23 -7.43 0.79
CA THR A 73 -9.15 -6.41 1.30
C THR A 73 -9.34 -6.52 2.81
N VAL A 74 -9.91 -5.47 3.37
CA VAL A 74 -10.48 -5.44 4.73
C VAL A 74 -11.89 -4.89 4.65
N THR A 75 -12.81 -5.44 5.44
CA THR A 75 -14.16 -4.88 5.59
C THR A 75 -14.10 -3.76 6.64
N LEU A 76 -14.39 -2.54 6.21
CA LEU A 76 -14.48 -1.36 7.09
C LEU A 76 -15.72 -1.44 7.97
N ASN A 77 -15.74 -0.68 9.09
CA ASN A 77 -16.93 -0.58 9.96
C ASN A 77 -18.16 0.03 9.25
N SER A 78 -17.95 0.71 8.11
CA SER A 78 -19.01 1.19 7.21
C SER A 78 -19.64 0.07 6.37
N GLY A 79 -19.11 -1.17 6.41
CA GLY A 79 -19.56 -2.31 5.61
C GLY A 79 -18.95 -2.39 4.20
N HIS A 80 -18.15 -1.42 3.79
CA HIS A 80 -17.47 -1.44 2.49
C HIS A 80 -16.14 -2.18 2.55
N GLU A 81 -15.81 -2.91 1.49
CA GLU A 81 -14.49 -3.53 1.35
C GLU A 81 -13.47 -2.51 0.82
N MET A 82 -12.31 -2.43 1.45
CA MET A 82 -11.19 -1.56 1.08
C MET A 82 -9.96 -2.41 0.79
N PRO A 83 -9.24 -2.18 -0.34
CA PRO A 83 -7.96 -2.85 -0.59
C PRO A 83 -6.92 -2.50 0.47
N ILE A 84 -6.13 -3.49 0.91
CA ILE A 84 -5.13 -3.31 1.97
C ILE A 84 -3.78 -2.76 1.48
N LEU A 85 -3.61 -2.63 0.15
CA LEU A 85 -2.44 -2.02 -0.48
C LEU A 85 -2.90 -1.02 -1.54
N GLY A 86 -2.47 0.22 -1.40
CA GLY A 86 -2.77 1.32 -2.30
C GLY A 86 -1.54 2.07 -2.78
N LEU A 87 -1.73 3.07 -3.64
CA LEU A 87 -0.69 4.00 -4.05
C LEU A 87 -1.01 5.41 -3.59
N GLY A 88 -0.06 6.04 -2.86
CA GLY A 88 -0.14 7.42 -2.37
C GLY A 88 0.35 8.43 -3.41
N MET A 89 -0.39 9.54 -3.60
CA MET A 89 -0.12 10.58 -4.60
C MET A 89 0.54 11.83 -4.02
N PHE A 90 0.96 11.82 -2.75
CA PHE A 90 1.58 12.98 -2.13
C PHE A 90 2.84 13.42 -2.87
N SER A 91 2.98 14.73 -3.09
CA SER A 91 4.12 15.35 -3.77
C SER A 91 4.38 14.91 -5.22
N LEU A 92 3.42 14.31 -5.89
CA LEU A 92 3.49 14.07 -7.32
C LEU A 92 2.94 15.28 -8.08
N SER A 93 3.63 15.69 -9.13
CA SER A 93 3.13 16.67 -10.09
C SER A 93 1.90 16.14 -10.82
N ASP A 94 1.18 17.00 -11.51
CA ASP A 94 -0.03 16.65 -12.26
C ASP A 94 0.20 15.47 -13.23
N SER A 95 1.27 15.55 -14.04
CA SER A 95 1.60 14.47 -14.98
C SER A 95 2.10 13.19 -14.32
N GLU A 96 2.82 13.29 -13.21
CA GLU A 96 3.25 12.11 -12.44
C GLU A 96 2.05 11.42 -11.81
N ALA A 97 1.13 12.17 -11.19
CA ALA A 97 -0.07 11.60 -10.56
C ALA A 97 -0.98 10.90 -11.56
N GLU A 98 -1.19 11.47 -12.77
CA GLU A 98 -1.95 10.83 -13.83
C GLU A 98 -1.32 9.50 -14.28
N ASN A 99 -0.01 9.53 -14.56
CA ASN A 99 0.69 8.32 -15.00
C ASN A 99 0.79 7.27 -13.88
N SER A 100 1.12 7.68 -12.65
CA SER A 100 1.22 6.76 -11.52
C SER A 100 -0.11 6.09 -11.18
N THR A 101 -1.23 6.83 -11.26
CA THR A 101 -2.58 6.26 -11.14
C THR A 101 -2.82 5.18 -12.19
N TYR A 102 -2.52 5.48 -13.46
CA TYR A 102 -2.69 4.53 -14.56
C TYR A 102 -1.79 3.29 -14.40
N TRP A 103 -0.51 3.47 -14.09
CA TRP A 103 0.44 2.37 -13.90
C TRP A 103 0.07 1.50 -12.69
N ALA A 104 -0.37 2.11 -11.59
CA ALA A 104 -0.83 1.39 -10.42
C ALA A 104 -2.02 0.48 -10.74
N LEU A 105 -3.04 1.01 -11.41
CA LEU A 105 -4.21 0.24 -11.80
C LEU A 105 -3.85 -0.90 -12.77
N LYS A 106 -2.92 -0.64 -13.70
CA LYS A 106 -2.40 -1.65 -14.63
C LYS A 106 -1.57 -2.73 -13.92
N ALA A 107 -0.81 -2.37 -12.88
CA ALA A 107 -0.03 -3.32 -12.06
C ALA A 107 -0.92 -4.18 -11.16
N GLY A 108 -2.16 -3.77 -10.88
CA GLY A 108 -3.11 -4.51 -10.06
C GLY A 108 -3.56 -3.81 -8.78
N PHE A 109 -3.04 -2.62 -8.46
CA PHE A 109 -3.59 -1.80 -7.38
C PHE A 109 -5.06 -1.50 -7.61
N ARG A 110 -5.82 -1.39 -6.53
CA ARG A 110 -7.24 -1.00 -6.55
C ARG A 110 -7.58 0.08 -5.52
N LEU A 111 -6.57 0.63 -4.83
CA LEU A 111 -6.67 1.75 -3.91
C LEU A 111 -5.72 2.86 -4.36
N ILE A 112 -6.27 4.08 -4.52
CA ILE A 112 -5.51 5.30 -4.85
C ILE A 112 -5.83 6.34 -3.78
N ASP A 113 -4.80 6.86 -3.12
CA ASP A 113 -4.90 7.88 -2.08
C ASP A 113 -4.37 9.23 -2.57
N THR A 114 -5.22 10.23 -2.59
CA THR A 114 -4.88 11.63 -2.88
C THR A 114 -5.39 12.58 -1.81
N ALA A 115 -5.31 13.88 -2.03
CA ALA A 115 -5.87 14.90 -1.16
C ALA A 115 -6.06 16.22 -1.91
N LYS A 116 -6.99 17.05 -1.45
CA LYS A 116 -7.19 18.41 -1.99
C LYS A 116 -5.90 19.22 -2.01
N ILE A 117 -5.14 19.20 -0.89
CA ILE A 117 -3.92 20.00 -0.75
C ILE A 117 -2.79 19.57 -1.69
N TYR A 118 -2.82 18.33 -2.20
CA TYR A 118 -1.82 17.85 -3.16
C TYR A 118 -1.96 18.52 -4.53
N GLY A 119 -3.15 19.07 -4.83
CA GLY A 119 -3.44 19.76 -6.09
C GLY A 119 -3.56 18.84 -7.31
N ASN A 120 -3.56 17.52 -7.12
CA ASN A 120 -3.49 16.54 -8.20
C ASN A 120 -4.74 15.64 -8.32
N GLU A 121 -5.86 15.97 -7.64
CA GLU A 121 -7.11 15.20 -7.73
C GLU A 121 -7.60 15.04 -9.18
N ALA A 122 -7.51 16.12 -9.98
CA ALA A 122 -7.92 16.07 -11.39
C ALA A 122 -7.03 15.12 -12.22
N ALA A 123 -5.75 15.05 -11.93
CA ALA A 123 -4.82 14.13 -12.59
C ALA A 123 -5.10 12.66 -12.21
N VAL A 124 -5.41 12.41 -10.93
CA VAL A 124 -5.87 11.08 -10.47
C VAL A 124 -7.14 10.68 -11.24
N GLY A 125 -8.12 11.58 -11.36
CA GLY A 125 -9.34 11.35 -12.13
C GLY A 125 -9.07 10.99 -13.60
N ARG A 126 -8.13 11.71 -14.26
CA ARG A 126 -7.74 11.41 -15.66
C ARG A 126 -7.02 10.05 -15.77
N GLY A 127 -6.13 9.72 -14.85
CA GLY A 127 -5.44 8.43 -14.82
C GLY A 127 -6.41 7.25 -14.64
N LEU A 128 -7.39 7.42 -13.74
CA LEU A 128 -8.48 6.46 -13.55
C LEU A 128 -9.33 6.31 -14.81
N GLN A 129 -9.78 7.44 -15.40
CA GLN A 129 -10.59 7.41 -16.61
C GLN A 129 -9.87 6.78 -17.80
N ARG A 130 -8.55 7.00 -17.91
CA ARG A 130 -7.72 6.32 -18.91
C ARG A 130 -7.73 4.81 -18.70
N ALA A 131 -7.55 4.32 -17.48
CA ALA A 131 -7.57 2.89 -17.17
C ALA A 131 -8.97 2.27 -17.45
N ILE A 132 -10.04 2.99 -17.16
CA ILE A 132 -11.42 2.57 -17.47
C ILE A 132 -11.63 2.49 -18.99
N ASN A 133 -11.23 3.51 -19.73
CA ASN A 133 -11.38 3.56 -21.20
C ASN A 133 -10.61 2.44 -21.91
N GLU A 134 -9.47 2.02 -21.35
CA GLU A 134 -8.68 0.91 -21.86
C GLU A 134 -9.18 -0.48 -21.36
N GLY A 135 -10.25 -0.51 -20.56
CA GLY A 135 -10.85 -1.74 -20.03
C GLY A 135 -10.00 -2.47 -18.98
N ILE A 136 -9.04 -1.78 -18.33
CA ILE A 136 -8.18 -2.36 -17.29
C ILE A 136 -8.98 -2.55 -16.00
N VAL A 137 -9.85 -1.59 -15.67
CA VAL A 137 -10.72 -1.59 -14.48
C VAL A 137 -12.08 -0.99 -14.83
N LYS A 138 -13.08 -1.20 -13.96
CA LYS A 138 -14.29 -0.42 -13.89
C LYS A 138 -14.22 0.52 -12.68
N ARG A 139 -15.10 1.55 -12.64
CA ARG A 139 -15.14 2.48 -11.48
C ARG A 139 -15.38 1.76 -10.16
N GLU A 140 -16.28 0.79 -10.15
CA GLU A 140 -16.63 0.00 -8.97
C GLU A 140 -15.51 -0.91 -8.46
N ASP A 141 -14.51 -1.21 -9.29
CA ASP A 141 -13.34 -2.02 -8.90
C ASP A 141 -12.27 -1.21 -8.16
N VAL A 142 -12.37 0.14 -8.16
CA VAL A 142 -11.34 1.03 -7.65
C VAL A 142 -11.84 1.82 -6.45
N PHE A 143 -11.06 1.80 -5.37
CA PHE A 143 -11.29 2.55 -4.15
C PHE A 143 -10.48 3.85 -4.20
N ILE A 144 -11.16 4.99 -4.16
CA ILE A 144 -10.53 6.32 -4.19
C ILE A 144 -10.66 6.96 -2.82
N THR A 145 -9.51 7.31 -2.22
CA THR A 145 -9.42 8.12 -1.02
C THR A 145 -8.97 9.53 -1.37
N THR A 146 -9.66 10.54 -0.83
CA THR A 146 -9.19 11.92 -0.80
C THR A 146 -9.38 12.54 0.59
N LYS A 147 -8.83 13.74 0.80
CA LYS A 147 -8.77 14.36 2.13
C LYS A 147 -9.25 15.81 2.06
N MET A 148 -10.10 16.18 3.02
CA MET A 148 -10.51 17.56 3.23
C MET A 148 -9.41 18.31 3.98
N TRP A 149 -8.95 19.43 3.44
CA TRP A 149 -7.92 20.25 4.10
C TRP A 149 -8.55 21.17 5.14
N THR A 150 -7.78 21.52 6.18
CA THR A 150 -8.27 22.29 7.34
C THR A 150 -8.90 23.63 6.98
N SER A 151 -8.44 24.31 5.90
CA SER A 151 -9.04 25.56 5.44
C SER A 151 -10.49 25.44 4.97
N ASP A 152 -10.96 24.22 4.71
CA ASP A 152 -12.28 23.94 4.16
C ASP A 152 -13.27 23.43 5.21
N PHE A 153 -12.83 23.22 6.45
CA PHE A 153 -13.64 22.63 7.48
C PHE A 153 -14.92 23.43 7.79
N SER A 154 -14.89 24.74 7.60
CA SER A 154 -16.08 25.59 7.72
C SER A 154 -17.05 25.52 6.52
N ASN A 155 -16.62 24.92 5.41
CA ASN A 155 -17.40 24.79 4.16
C ASN A 155 -17.32 23.35 3.63
N GLY A 156 -17.55 22.36 4.49
CA GLY A 156 -17.33 20.96 4.19
C GLY A 156 -18.16 20.42 3.00
N ASP A 157 -19.42 20.84 2.88
CA ASP A 157 -20.29 20.42 1.78
C ASP A 157 -19.76 20.88 0.42
N GLU A 158 -19.26 22.12 0.33
CA GLU A 158 -18.64 22.67 -0.88
C GLU A 158 -17.30 21.97 -1.19
N ALA A 159 -16.51 21.68 -0.16
CA ALA A 159 -15.25 20.99 -0.31
C ALA A 159 -15.43 19.57 -0.88
N ILE A 160 -16.45 18.86 -0.42
CA ILE A 160 -16.81 17.52 -0.94
C ILE A 160 -17.20 17.60 -2.40
N ASN A 161 -18.07 18.55 -2.77
CA ASN A 161 -18.49 18.74 -4.18
C ASN A 161 -17.31 19.12 -5.08
N ALA A 162 -16.40 19.97 -4.61
CA ALA A 162 -15.20 20.35 -5.36
C ALA A 162 -14.25 19.18 -5.60
N SER A 163 -14.09 18.27 -4.63
CA SER A 163 -13.29 17.06 -4.81
C SER A 163 -13.94 16.08 -5.80
N LEU A 164 -15.27 15.89 -5.72
CA LEU A 164 -16.02 15.09 -6.69
C LEU A 164 -15.85 15.62 -8.12
N GLU A 165 -16.00 16.94 -8.30
CA GLU A 165 -15.83 17.60 -9.61
C GLU A 165 -14.42 17.41 -10.17
N LYS A 166 -13.38 17.66 -9.35
CA LYS A 166 -11.98 17.49 -9.79
C LYS A 166 -11.64 16.06 -10.14
N LEU A 167 -12.07 15.09 -9.33
CA LEU A 167 -11.87 13.67 -9.58
C LEU A 167 -12.70 13.17 -10.77
N GLY A 168 -13.76 13.92 -11.18
CA GLY A 168 -14.70 13.52 -12.21
C GLY A 168 -15.54 12.31 -11.80
N LEU A 169 -15.98 12.25 -10.54
CA LEU A 169 -16.66 11.11 -9.94
C LEU A 169 -18.05 11.48 -9.41
N ASP A 170 -18.98 10.54 -9.47
CA ASP A 170 -20.30 10.64 -8.84
C ASP A 170 -20.26 10.37 -7.34
N TYR A 171 -19.29 9.57 -6.88
CA TYR A 171 -19.05 9.26 -5.48
C TYR A 171 -17.56 9.06 -5.20
N ILE A 172 -17.15 9.30 -3.95
CA ILE A 172 -15.82 9.00 -3.41
C ILE A 172 -15.96 7.83 -2.42
N ASP A 173 -15.04 6.85 -2.47
CA ASP A 173 -15.11 5.68 -1.60
C ASP A 173 -14.76 6.02 -0.16
N LEU A 174 -13.78 6.90 0.07
CA LEU A 174 -13.40 7.37 1.39
C LEU A 174 -12.96 8.82 1.35
N MET A 175 -13.53 9.65 2.21
CA MET A 175 -13.00 10.99 2.51
C MET A 175 -12.57 11.05 3.97
N ILE A 176 -11.39 11.63 4.22
CA ILE A 176 -10.87 11.80 5.58
C ILE A 176 -10.57 13.27 5.88
N LEU A 177 -10.71 13.69 7.12
CA LEU A 177 -10.16 14.96 7.59
C LEU A 177 -8.64 14.85 7.63
N HIS A 178 -7.94 15.78 6.97
CA HIS A 178 -6.49 15.66 6.74
C HIS A 178 -5.65 15.87 8.00
N HIS A 179 -6.14 16.71 8.93
CA HIS A 179 -5.48 16.99 10.20
C HIS A 179 -6.52 17.27 11.29
N SER A 180 -6.14 17.06 12.55
CA SER A 180 -6.89 17.55 13.70
C SER A 180 -6.92 19.07 13.68
N GLN A 181 -8.10 19.63 13.84
CA GLN A 181 -8.34 21.07 14.05
C GLN A 181 -9.52 21.26 15.00
N PRO A 182 -9.30 21.27 16.32
CA PRO A 182 -10.34 21.24 17.34
C PRO A 182 -11.44 22.30 17.22
N SER A 183 -11.18 23.41 16.50
CA SER A 183 -12.15 24.47 16.32
C SER A 183 -13.33 24.13 15.39
N ASN A 184 -13.14 23.26 14.41
CA ASN A 184 -14.14 23.02 13.34
C ASN A 184 -14.09 21.62 12.69
N ASP A 185 -13.23 20.71 13.16
CA ASP A 185 -13.17 19.35 12.58
C ASP A 185 -14.45 18.54 12.84
N VAL A 186 -15.12 18.73 13.98
CA VAL A 186 -16.43 18.12 14.26
C VAL A 186 -17.49 18.58 13.25
N ASP A 187 -17.53 19.85 12.90
CA ASP A 187 -18.50 20.39 11.93
C ASP A 187 -18.19 19.89 10.51
N ALA A 188 -16.89 19.84 10.15
CA ALA A 188 -16.43 19.23 8.89
C ALA A 188 -16.78 17.75 8.81
N TYR A 189 -16.60 17.01 9.90
CA TYR A 189 -16.96 15.59 9.95
C TYR A 189 -18.48 15.38 9.79
N LYS A 190 -19.31 16.22 10.41
CA LYS A 190 -20.77 16.22 10.22
C LYS A 190 -21.17 16.52 8.77
N ALA A 191 -20.42 17.35 8.04
CA ALA A 191 -20.64 17.55 6.61
C ALA A 191 -20.36 16.26 5.83
N MET A 192 -19.31 15.53 6.20
CA MET A 192 -19.03 14.22 5.60
C MET A 192 -20.12 13.18 5.96
N GLU A 193 -20.68 13.18 7.17
CA GLU A 193 -21.82 12.32 7.54
C GLU A 193 -23.03 12.57 6.61
N ARG A 194 -23.41 13.84 6.37
CA ARG A 194 -24.47 14.20 5.41
C ARG A 194 -24.15 13.72 3.99
N ALA A 195 -22.89 13.75 3.60
CA ALA A 195 -22.46 13.28 2.30
C ALA A 195 -22.54 11.73 2.19
N VAL A 196 -22.34 11.00 3.29
CA VAL A 196 -22.62 9.56 3.34
C VAL A 196 -24.11 9.29 3.16
N GLU A 197 -24.96 10.00 3.90
CA GLU A 197 -26.44 9.87 3.79
C GLU A 197 -26.94 10.14 2.38
N SER A 198 -26.33 11.11 1.67
CA SER A 198 -26.69 11.44 0.28
C SER A 198 -26.00 10.56 -0.79
N GLY A 199 -25.17 9.61 -0.39
CA GLY A 199 -24.46 8.70 -1.29
C GLY A 199 -23.26 9.28 -2.03
N LYS A 200 -22.83 10.51 -1.70
CA LYS A 200 -21.62 11.14 -2.26
C LYS A 200 -20.33 10.53 -1.72
N LEU A 201 -20.35 10.06 -0.48
CA LEU A 201 -19.25 9.35 0.18
C LEU A 201 -19.74 7.96 0.61
N LYS A 202 -18.89 6.94 0.51
CA LYS A 202 -19.19 5.60 1.02
C LYS A 202 -18.67 5.40 2.45
N SER A 203 -17.50 5.94 2.76
CA SER A 203 -16.87 5.85 4.05
C SER A 203 -16.22 7.19 4.42
N ILE A 204 -16.04 7.41 5.71
CA ILE A 204 -15.41 8.63 6.25
C ILE A 204 -14.42 8.27 7.34
N GLY A 205 -13.41 9.11 7.55
CA GLY A 205 -12.34 8.85 8.51
C GLY A 205 -11.53 10.08 8.90
N LEU A 206 -10.42 9.84 9.56
CA LEU A 206 -9.54 10.87 10.11
C LEU A 206 -8.09 10.62 9.67
N SER A 207 -7.26 11.67 9.69
CA SER A 207 -5.82 11.57 9.45
C SER A 207 -5.06 12.54 10.36
N ASN A 208 -3.88 12.12 10.81
CA ASN A 208 -3.02 12.88 11.69
C ASN A 208 -3.67 13.21 13.06
N TYR A 209 -4.38 12.24 13.60
CA TYR A 209 -4.86 12.21 14.98
C TYR A 209 -3.98 11.24 15.75
N TYR A 210 -3.02 11.73 16.52
CA TYR A 210 -2.03 10.92 17.22
C TYR A 210 -2.38 10.70 18.69
N GLU A 211 -3.27 11.55 19.25
CA GLU A 211 -3.72 11.46 20.62
C GLU A 211 -5.13 10.87 20.71
N PRO A 212 -5.37 9.86 21.59
CA PRO A 212 -6.70 9.29 21.80
C PRO A 212 -7.79 10.34 22.07
N ASP A 213 -7.51 11.37 22.88
CA ASP A 213 -8.47 12.41 23.24
C ASP A 213 -8.91 13.23 22.01
N ASP A 214 -8.00 13.51 21.08
CA ASP A 214 -8.34 14.22 19.84
C ASP A 214 -9.24 13.39 18.93
N PHE A 215 -8.94 12.09 18.79
CA PHE A 215 -9.77 11.16 18.05
C PHE A 215 -11.16 11.01 18.68
N ASP A 216 -11.22 10.78 19.98
CA ASP A 216 -12.46 10.59 20.74
C ASP A 216 -13.33 11.86 20.76
N ARG A 217 -12.76 13.06 20.71
CA ARG A 217 -13.50 14.30 20.59
C ARG A 217 -14.40 14.30 19.34
N VAL A 218 -13.91 13.82 18.19
CA VAL A 218 -14.71 13.70 16.98
C VAL A 218 -15.72 12.55 17.12
N VAL A 219 -15.26 11.38 17.56
CA VAL A 219 -16.09 10.17 17.73
C VAL A 219 -17.28 10.41 18.67
N ASN A 220 -17.08 11.14 19.78
CA ASN A 220 -18.12 11.41 20.76
C ASN A 220 -19.14 12.49 20.32
N ALA A 221 -18.74 13.35 19.37
CA ALA A 221 -19.57 14.45 18.86
C ALA A 221 -20.34 14.08 17.57
N THR A 222 -20.16 12.87 17.03
CA THR A 222 -20.66 12.44 15.72
C THR A 222 -21.31 11.05 15.80
N THR A 223 -22.08 10.69 14.77
CA THR A 223 -22.87 9.45 14.73
C THR A 223 -22.12 8.33 14.03
N ILE A 224 -21.54 8.62 12.85
CA ILE A 224 -20.79 7.63 12.04
C ILE A 224 -19.36 7.58 12.58
N LYS A 225 -18.94 6.41 13.03
CA LYS A 225 -17.57 6.23 13.53
C LYS A 225 -16.57 6.25 12.36
N PRO A 226 -15.35 6.82 12.56
CA PRO A 226 -14.33 6.79 11.54
C PRO A 226 -14.07 5.36 11.08
N ALA A 227 -14.15 5.12 9.77
CA ALA A 227 -13.84 3.81 9.20
C ALA A 227 -12.32 3.58 9.13
N LEU A 228 -11.57 4.68 9.09
CA LEU A 228 -10.12 4.66 8.89
C LEU A 228 -9.47 5.80 9.67
N LEU A 229 -8.29 5.51 10.24
CA LEU A 229 -7.33 6.49 10.72
C LEU A 229 -6.06 6.39 9.88
N GLN A 230 -5.66 7.48 9.23
CA GLN A 230 -4.44 7.52 8.43
C GLN A 230 -3.36 8.33 9.16
N ASN A 231 -2.33 7.66 9.68
CA ASN A 231 -1.21 8.28 10.39
C ASN A 231 0.14 7.90 9.78
N GLU A 232 1.18 8.71 10.06
CA GLU A 232 2.55 8.29 9.78
C GLU A 232 2.82 6.98 10.50
N THR A 233 3.20 5.96 9.71
CA THR A 233 3.52 4.64 10.29
C THR A 233 4.56 3.96 9.42
N HIS A 234 5.64 3.53 10.04
CA HIS A 234 6.75 2.83 9.42
C HIS A 234 7.52 2.05 10.52
N PRO A 235 8.54 1.22 10.19
CA PRO A 235 9.21 0.37 11.19
C PRO A 235 9.73 1.09 12.44
N TYR A 236 10.06 2.39 12.36
CA TYR A 236 10.57 3.18 13.50
C TYR A 236 9.49 3.97 14.24
N HIS A 237 8.25 4.00 13.70
CA HIS A 237 7.08 4.62 14.34
C HIS A 237 5.84 3.82 13.97
N GLN A 238 5.42 2.90 14.85
CA GLN A 238 4.43 1.87 14.51
C GLN A 238 3.01 2.23 14.95
N SER A 239 2.82 3.33 15.65
CA SER A 239 1.49 3.81 16.12
C SER A 239 0.68 2.76 16.91
N GLY A 240 1.36 1.89 17.66
CA GLY A 240 0.74 0.73 18.32
C GLY A 240 -0.34 1.11 19.32
N GLU A 241 -0.13 2.15 20.11
CA GLU A 241 -1.10 2.65 21.09
C GLU A 241 -2.37 3.18 20.44
N MET A 242 -2.24 4.03 19.42
CA MET A 242 -3.40 4.51 18.65
C MET A 242 -4.13 3.37 17.95
N LYS A 243 -3.40 2.40 17.39
CA LYS A 243 -4.02 1.24 16.76
C LYS A 243 -4.85 0.42 17.74
N GLN A 244 -4.35 0.21 18.96
CA GLN A 244 -5.09 -0.45 20.02
C GLN A 244 -6.33 0.36 20.43
N HIS A 245 -6.19 1.69 20.54
CA HIS A 245 -7.28 2.59 20.91
C HIS A 245 -8.43 2.57 19.90
N ILE A 246 -8.13 2.69 18.59
CA ILE A 246 -9.15 2.77 17.55
C ILE A 246 -9.84 1.43 17.27
N ALA A 247 -9.27 0.30 17.70
CA ALA A 247 -9.84 -1.04 17.53
C ALA A 247 -11.25 -1.17 18.12
N GLN A 248 -11.53 -0.50 19.23
CA GLN A 248 -12.85 -0.53 19.88
C GLN A 248 -13.98 0.03 19.01
N TYR A 249 -13.64 0.85 18.00
CA TYR A 249 -14.58 1.43 17.04
C TYR A 249 -14.63 0.66 15.72
N GLY A 250 -13.82 -0.42 15.57
CA GLY A 250 -13.64 -1.12 14.30
C GLY A 250 -12.95 -0.26 13.24
N THR A 251 -12.21 0.78 13.66
CA THR A 251 -11.45 1.66 12.78
C THR A 251 -10.14 0.99 12.35
N VAL A 252 -9.79 1.07 11.06
CA VAL A 252 -8.54 0.50 10.51
C VAL A 252 -7.45 1.57 10.47
N LEU A 253 -6.20 1.19 10.76
CA LEU A 253 -5.03 2.06 10.58
C LEU A 253 -4.49 1.95 9.15
N GLU A 254 -4.31 3.11 8.50
CA GLU A 254 -3.61 3.24 7.22
C GLU A 254 -2.31 4.01 7.41
N SER A 255 -1.25 3.50 6.80
CA SER A 255 0.11 4.02 6.93
C SER A 255 0.46 4.95 5.78
N TRP A 256 0.55 6.26 6.04
CA TRP A 256 1.23 7.17 5.14
C TRP A 256 2.73 7.20 5.47
N PHE A 257 3.59 7.46 4.48
CA PHE A 257 5.05 7.31 4.54
C PHE A 257 5.53 5.92 5.02
N PRO A 258 4.91 4.82 4.58
CA PRO A 258 5.30 3.49 5.03
C PRO A 258 6.77 3.17 4.78
N LEU A 259 7.38 3.79 3.77
CA LEU A 259 8.79 3.66 3.39
C LEU A 259 9.66 4.83 3.91
N GLY A 260 9.18 5.61 4.90
CA GLY A 260 9.91 6.72 5.53
C GLY A 260 9.81 8.08 4.83
N GLY A 261 9.18 8.14 3.66
CA GLY A 261 8.99 9.40 2.94
C GLY A 261 10.28 10.00 2.36
N ARG A 262 10.17 11.22 1.81
CA ARG A 262 11.31 11.88 1.15
C ARG A 262 12.43 12.17 2.15
N GLY A 263 13.64 11.70 1.81
CA GLY A 263 14.84 11.92 2.62
C GLY A 263 15.14 10.83 3.64
N ASN A 264 14.14 10.04 4.07
CA ASN A 264 14.32 9.03 5.12
C ASN A 264 14.21 7.58 4.61
N THR A 265 13.80 7.37 3.35
CA THR A 265 13.69 6.02 2.75
C THR A 265 14.99 5.22 2.91
N GLN A 266 16.15 5.82 2.70
CA GLN A 266 17.44 5.14 2.82
C GLN A 266 17.76 4.76 4.27
N THR A 267 17.25 5.48 5.25
CA THR A 267 17.39 5.14 6.67
C THR A 267 16.74 3.79 6.96
N LEU A 268 15.53 3.56 6.47
CA LEU A 268 14.83 2.28 6.61
C LEU A 268 15.45 1.19 5.72
N PHE A 269 15.77 1.50 4.46
CA PHE A 269 16.28 0.50 3.52
C PHE A 269 17.66 -0.04 3.89
N ASN A 270 18.49 0.77 4.58
CA ASN A 270 19.80 0.39 5.05
C ASN A 270 19.79 -0.20 6.49
N ASP A 271 18.63 -0.27 7.14
CA ASP A 271 18.54 -0.96 8.42
C ASP A 271 18.96 -2.42 8.27
N SER A 272 19.85 -2.87 9.19
CA SER A 272 20.45 -4.20 9.09
C SER A 272 19.45 -5.34 9.25
N THR A 273 18.41 -5.14 10.05
CA THR A 273 17.33 -6.12 10.23
C THR A 273 16.48 -6.23 8.96
N ILE A 274 16.04 -5.10 8.42
CA ILE A 274 15.23 -5.05 7.21
C ILE A 274 15.99 -5.64 6.02
N SER A 275 17.24 -5.22 5.81
CA SER A 275 18.06 -5.72 4.70
C SER A 275 18.43 -7.21 4.84
N ALA A 276 18.59 -7.73 6.06
CA ALA A 276 18.81 -9.16 6.28
C ALA A 276 17.58 -9.99 5.92
N ILE A 277 16.38 -9.55 6.31
CA ILE A 277 15.11 -10.19 5.96
C ILE A 277 14.90 -10.12 4.44
N ALA A 278 15.11 -8.95 3.83
CA ALA A 278 14.99 -8.76 2.38
C ALA A 278 15.88 -9.74 1.61
N LYS A 279 17.14 -9.89 2.04
CA LYS A 279 18.08 -10.86 1.45
C LYS A 279 17.61 -12.30 1.61
N ALA A 280 17.05 -12.67 2.76
CA ALA A 280 16.58 -14.04 3.03
C ALA A 280 15.43 -14.44 2.09
N HIS A 281 14.53 -13.49 1.78
CA HIS A 281 13.39 -13.69 0.89
C HIS A 281 13.70 -13.40 -0.59
N GLY A 282 14.89 -12.90 -0.94
CA GLY A 282 15.21 -12.46 -2.30
C GLY A 282 14.35 -11.27 -2.75
N LYS A 283 13.96 -10.41 -1.81
CA LYS A 283 13.11 -9.23 -2.01
C LYS A 283 13.87 -7.94 -1.73
N SER A 284 13.30 -6.79 -2.11
CA SER A 284 13.81 -5.49 -1.72
C SER A 284 13.39 -5.12 -0.28
N SER A 285 14.09 -4.17 0.33
CA SER A 285 13.70 -3.60 1.63
C SER A 285 12.29 -2.97 1.57
N ALA A 286 11.93 -2.33 0.43
CA ALA A 286 10.59 -1.78 0.22
C ALA A 286 9.52 -2.88 0.31
N GLN A 287 9.70 -3.99 -0.41
CA GLN A 287 8.76 -5.11 -0.38
C GLN A 287 8.61 -5.72 1.01
N VAL A 288 9.70 -5.86 1.78
CA VAL A 288 9.66 -6.36 3.16
C VAL A 288 8.86 -5.42 4.06
N ILE A 289 9.10 -4.10 3.98
CA ILE A 289 8.38 -3.12 4.78
C ILE A 289 6.89 -3.13 4.43
N ILE A 290 6.54 -3.14 3.13
CA ILE A 290 5.14 -3.22 2.68
C ILE A 290 4.48 -4.51 3.21
N ARG A 291 5.14 -5.67 3.04
CA ARG A 291 4.60 -6.95 3.52
C ARG A 291 4.41 -6.97 5.03
N TRP A 292 5.37 -6.41 5.78
CA TRP A 292 5.25 -6.24 7.22
C TRP A 292 4.02 -5.42 7.61
N HIS A 293 3.78 -4.26 6.97
CA HIS A 293 2.58 -3.47 7.22
C HIS A 293 1.30 -4.30 7.06
N LEU A 294 1.20 -5.03 5.94
CA LEU A 294 0.01 -5.83 5.66
C LEU A 294 -0.18 -6.93 6.72
N GLN A 295 0.88 -7.65 7.10
CA GLN A 295 0.81 -8.70 8.13
C GLN A 295 0.56 -8.13 9.52
N ALA A 296 1.06 -6.94 9.81
CA ALA A 296 0.73 -6.21 11.02
C ALA A 296 -0.72 -5.69 11.04
N GLY A 297 -1.49 -5.82 9.95
CA GLY A 297 -2.87 -5.34 9.82
C GLY A 297 -2.95 -3.82 9.61
N ASN A 298 -1.98 -3.22 8.93
CA ASN A 298 -2.02 -1.83 8.52
C ASN A 298 -2.23 -1.75 7.00
N ILE A 299 -3.20 -0.96 6.55
CA ILE A 299 -3.30 -0.61 5.13
C ILE A 299 -2.04 0.19 4.76
N CYS A 300 -1.45 -0.08 3.61
CA CYS A 300 -0.16 0.49 3.22
C CYS A 300 -0.30 1.25 1.90
N ILE A 301 0.14 2.54 1.88
CA ILE A 301 0.07 3.40 0.70
C ILE A 301 1.45 4.00 0.35
N PRO A 302 2.41 3.18 -0.12
CA PRO A 302 3.67 3.71 -0.66
C PRO A 302 3.38 4.68 -1.82
N GLY A 303 4.26 5.65 -2.04
CA GLY A 303 4.15 6.62 -3.14
C GLY A 303 5.33 6.50 -4.09
N SER A 304 5.08 6.52 -5.40
CA SER A 304 6.12 6.54 -6.43
C SER A 304 5.64 7.20 -7.72
N SER A 305 6.55 7.89 -8.41
CA SER A 305 6.38 8.35 -9.80
C SER A 305 7.17 7.48 -10.81
N ASN A 306 7.68 6.35 -10.38
CA ASN A 306 8.43 5.41 -11.23
C ASN A 306 7.60 4.15 -11.46
N GLU A 307 7.27 3.83 -12.72
CA GLU A 307 6.47 2.66 -13.10
C GLU A 307 7.05 1.36 -12.54
N GLN A 308 8.36 1.18 -12.61
CA GLN A 308 9.02 -0.05 -12.16
C GLN A 308 8.91 -0.22 -10.63
N HIS A 309 9.07 0.87 -9.86
CA HIS A 309 8.88 0.82 -8.41
C HIS A 309 7.42 0.51 -8.05
N ILE A 310 6.44 1.09 -8.78
CA ILE A 310 5.02 0.79 -8.57
C ILE A 310 4.72 -0.70 -8.79
N ILE A 311 5.28 -1.30 -9.86
CA ILE A 311 5.15 -2.74 -10.13
C ILE A 311 5.82 -3.56 -9.01
N GLU A 312 7.00 -3.15 -8.56
CA GLU A 312 7.75 -3.82 -7.50
C GLU A 312 6.99 -3.77 -6.16
N ASP A 313 6.46 -2.61 -5.78
CA ASP A 313 5.70 -2.40 -4.55
C ASP A 313 4.39 -3.24 -4.51
N TYR A 314 3.82 -3.53 -5.68
CA TYR A 314 2.66 -4.43 -5.77
C TYR A 314 3.03 -5.91 -5.62
N ASN A 315 4.27 -6.31 -5.91
CA ASN A 315 4.72 -7.71 -5.92
C ASN A 315 5.14 -8.20 -4.53
N VAL A 316 4.22 -8.14 -3.57
CA VAL A 316 4.42 -8.52 -2.16
C VAL A 316 3.55 -9.70 -1.71
N TRP A 317 2.86 -10.36 -2.65
CA TRP A 317 1.86 -11.38 -2.36
C TRP A 317 2.41 -12.82 -2.43
N ASP A 318 3.62 -13.00 -2.94
CA ASP A 318 4.27 -14.30 -3.21
C ASP A 318 5.23 -14.75 -2.10
N PHE A 319 5.29 -14.01 -0.99
CA PHE A 319 6.08 -14.37 0.19
C PHE A 319 5.37 -13.90 1.48
N GLU A 320 5.79 -14.44 2.60
CA GLU A 320 5.27 -14.10 3.93
C GLU A 320 6.44 -14.01 4.91
N LEU A 321 6.41 -13.00 5.79
CA LEU A 321 7.34 -12.89 6.90
C LEU A 321 6.95 -13.88 7.99
N THR A 322 7.92 -14.61 8.52
CA THR A 322 7.74 -15.52 9.66
C THR A 322 7.44 -14.73 10.94
N ASP A 323 6.88 -15.39 11.94
CA ASP A 323 6.61 -14.77 13.25
C ASP A 323 7.89 -14.17 13.89
N ASP A 324 9.04 -14.83 13.71
CA ASP A 324 10.34 -14.32 14.17
C ASP A 324 10.77 -13.04 13.42
N GLU A 325 10.53 -12.98 12.11
CA GLU A 325 10.80 -11.78 11.30
C GLU A 325 9.83 -10.66 11.65
N MET A 326 8.55 -10.96 11.84
CA MET A 326 7.56 -9.99 12.32
C MET A 326 7.96 -9.43 13.69
N ALA A 327 8.38 -10.27 14.62
CA ALA A 327 8.87 -9.83 15.94
C ALA A 327 10.12 -8.93 15.81
N LYS A 328 11.06 -9.27 14.93
CA LYS A 328 12.23 -8.42 14.64
C LYS A 328 11.85 -7.07 14.05
N MET A 329 10.87 -7.02 13.14
CA MET A 329 10.35 -5.78 12.59
C MET A 329 9.64 -4.94 13.66
N THR A 330 8.84 -5.56 14.53
CA THR A 330 8.20 -4.89 15.67
C THR A 330 9.23 -4.31 16.65
N ALA A 331 10.34 -5.00 16.87
CA ALA A 331 11.43 -4.52 17.74
C ALA A 331 12.20 -3.30 17.19
N LEU A 332 11.93 -2.87 15.94
CA LEU A 332 12.51 -1.65 15.37
C LEU A 332 11.82 -0.37 15.83
N GLU A 333 10.73 -0.46 16.58
CA GLU A 333 10.02 0.71 17.14
C GLU A 333 10.96 1.63 17.92
N LYS A 334 10.91 2.93 17.66
CA LYS A 334 11.73 3.97 18.30
C LYS A 334 10.90 5.19 18.72
N ASP A 335 9.61 5.20 18.40
CA ASP A 335 8.74 6.39 18.45
C ASP A 335 9.35 7.59 17.70
N GLU A 336 10.02 7.32 16.58
CA GLU A 336 10.73 8.29 15.75
C GLU A 336 9.91 8.64 14.51
N ARG A 337 9.16 9.74 14.56
CA ARG A 337 8.47 10.29 13.40
C ARG A 337 9.47 11.01 12.49
N PHE A 338 9.30 10.83 11.17
CA PHE A 338 10.11 11.50 10.16
C PHE A 338 9.50 12.80 9.66
N ALA A 339 8.21 12.99 9.88
CA ALA A 339 7.50 14.21 9.50
C ALA A 339 6.97 14.96 10.73
N ASN A 340 7.22 16.27 10.75
CA ASN A 340 6.74 17.18 11.79
C ASN A 340 5.56 17.98 11.22
N TYR A 341 4.38 17.37 11.22
CA TYR A 341 3.13 18.04 10.83
C TYR A 341 2.24 18.24 12.05
#